data_48bd5a91097fb697b72981106fc06e30
#
_entry.id   48bd5a91097fb697b72981106fc06e30
#
_cell.length_a   1.000
_cell.length_b   1.000
_cell.length_c   1.000
_cell.angle_alpha   90.00
_cell.angle_beta   90.00
_cell.angle_gamma   90.00
#
_symmetry.space_group_name_H-M   'P 1'
#
loop_
_entity.id
_entity.type
_entity.pdbx_description
1 polymer ?
#
loop_
_entity_poly.entity_id
_entity_poly.type
_entity_poly.pdbx_seq_one_letter_code
_entity_poly.pdbx_strand_id
1 'polypeptide(L)' 'MGAGGEHCQTEVRVKNSVRDLRGQLNWTQADLAEKLGVSRQTVNAIETERYDPSLPLALKIGKIFRKPVEEIFKA' A
#
# COMPACT_ATOMS: atom_id res chain seq x y z
N MET A 1 18.22 -23.21 8.00
CA MET A 1 17.98 -22.75 7.82
C MET A 1 17.74 -22.23 7.65
N GLY A 2 17.71 -22.24 7.44
CA GLY A 2 17.29 -21.70 7.02
C GLY A 2 17.14 -21.08 6.80
N ALA A 3 17.21 -21.20 6.55
CA ALA A 3 16.88 -20.52 6.21
C ALA A 3 16.58 -19.85 6.03
N GLY A 4 16.61 -20.03 5.91
CA GLY A 4 16.11 -19.36 5.57
C GLY A 4 15.94 -18.61 5.38
N GLY A 5 16.02 -18.79 5.24
CA GLY A 5 15.61 -18.14 4.92
C GLY A 5 15.55 -17.40 4.76
N GLU A 6 15.66 -17.45 4.62
CA GLU A 6 15.38 -16.85 4.43
C GLU A 6 15.20 -16.03 4.34
N HIS A 7 15.36 -16.21 4.07
CA HIS A 7 14.97 -15.41 3.91
C HIS A 7 14.58 -14.63 3.98
N CYS A 8 14.58 -15.09 3.88
CA CYS A 8 14.10 -14.37 3.89
C CYS A 8 13.83 -13.57 3.98
N GLN A 9 13.94 -13.82 3.75
CA GLN A 9 13.74 -12.96 3.80
C GLN A 9 13.63 -12.12 3.97
N THR A 10 13.45 -12.94 4.03
CA THR A 10 13.88 -11.85 4.28
C THR A 10 13.46 -10.66 3.81
N GLU A 11 13.18 -10.72 3.09
CA GLU A 11 12.67 -9.57 2.57
C GLU A 11 11.37 -9.33 3.16
N VAL A 12 11.20 -8.22 3.85
CA VAL A 12 9.94 -7.89 4.50
C VAL A 12 9.20 -6.98 3.56
N ARG A 13 8.11 -7.47 3.02
CA ARG A 13 7.23 -6.65 2.23
C ARG A 13 6.13 -6.14 3.12
N VAL A 14 5.84 -4.86 2.99
CA VAL A 14 4.78 -4.23 3.75
C VAL A 14 3.45 -4.61 3.14
N LYS A 15 2.62 -5.30 3.90
CA LYS A 15 1.27 -5.64 3.47
C LYS A 15 0.37 -4.46 3.70
N ASN A 16 -0.68 -4.34 2.89
CA ASN A 16 -1.56 -3.20 3.05
C ASN A 16 -3.01 -3.56 2.73
N SER A 17 -3.92 -2.72 3.20
CA SER A 17 -5.35 -2.86 3.01
C SER A 17 -5.89 -1.86 2.01
N VAL A 18 -5.02 -1.25 1.20
CA VAL A 18 -5.42 -0.18 0.30
C VAL A 18 -6.53 -0.64 -0.64
N ARG A 19 -6.40 -1.83 -1.21
CA ARG A 19 -7.40 -2.34 -2.13
C ARG A 19 -8.75 -2.52 -1.45
N ASP A 20 -8.76 -3.06 -0.23
CA ASP A 20 -10.01 -3.26 0.50
C ASP A 20 -10.65 -1.93 0.85
N LEU A 21 -9.86 -0.97 1.32
CA LEU A 21 -10.39 0.34 1.68
C LEU A 21 -10.94 1.06 0.45
N ARG A 22 -10.23 0.95 -0.66
CA ARG A 22 -10.69 1.54 -1.91
C ARG A 22 -12.02 0.92 -2.33
N GLY A 23 -12.13 -0.41 -2.23
CA GLY A 23 -13.36 -1.10 -2.59
C GLY A 23 -14.54 -0.71 -1.73
N GLN A 24 -14.30 -0.48 -0.43
CA GLN A 24 -15.37 -0.04 0.47
C GLN A 24 -15.95 1.30 0.08
N LEU A 25 -15.15 2.14 -0.58
CA LEU A 25 -15.57 3.46 -1.02
C LEU A 25 -16.01 3.47 -2.48
N ASN A 26 -15.97 2.30 -3.14
CA ASN A 26 -16.32 2.17 -4.54
C ASN A 26 -15.45 3.01 -5.46
N TRP A 27 -14.18 3.16 -5.10
CA TRP A 27 -13.21 3.88 -5.92
C TRP A 27 -12.48 2.90 -6.83
N THR A 28 -12.21 3.33 -8.06
CA THR A 28 -11.32 2.58 -8.95
C THR A 28 -9.88 2.91 -8.60
N GLN A 29 -8.94 2.14 -9.16
CA GLN A 29 -7.53 2.48 -9.00
C GLN A 29 -7.23 3.86 -9.58
N ALA A 30 -7.88 4.21 -10.69
CA ALA A 30 -7.70 5.52 -11.29
C ALA A 30 -8.21 6.62 -10.37
N ASP A 31 -9.35 6.39 -9.71
CA ASP A 31 -9.88 7.37 -8.76
C ASP A 31 -8.87 7.62 -7.62
N LEU A 32 -8.33 6.55 -7.06
CA LEU A 32 -7.37 6.69 -5.97
C LEU A 32 -6.09 7.36 -6.46
N ALA A 33 -5.62 6.99 -7.65
CA ALA A 33 -4.42 7.58 -8.22
C ALA A 33 -4.58 9.09 -8.36
N GLU A 34 -5.73 9.53 -8.83
CA GLU A 34 -6.00 10.96 -8.97
C GLU A 34 -5.97 11.66 -7.61
N LYS A 35 -6.57 11.05 -6.60
CA LYS A 35 -6.60 11.64 -5.26
C LYS A 35 -5.21 11.71 -4.65
N LEU A 36 -4.36 10.76 -4.98
CA LEU A 36 -2.99 10.74 -4.47
C LEU A 36 -2.03 11.56 -5.31
N GLY A 37 -2.41 11.90 -6.54
CA GLY A 37 -1.50 12.61 -7.43
C GLY A 37 -0.41 11.72 -8.02
N VAL A 38 -0.71 10.42 -8.19
CA VAL A 38 0.25 9.47 -8.75
C VAL A 38 -0.42 8.74 -9.91
N SER A 39 0.35 7.91 -10.61
CA SER A 39 -0.21 7.13 -11.72
C SER A 39 -1.00 5.94 -11.20
N ARG A 40 -1.91 5.43 -12.04
CA ARG A 40 -2.65 4.23 -11.72
C ARG A 40 -1.72 3.05 -11.53
N GLN A 41 -0.63 3.00 -12.31
CA GLN A 41 0.36 1.94 -12.18
C GLN A 41 0.99 1.94 -10.79
N THR A 42 1.23 3.12 -10.23
CA THR A 42 1.76 3.24 -8.87
C THR A 42 0.77 2.66 -7.87
N VAL A 43 -0.51 2.98 -8.00
CA VAL A 43 -1.54 2.43 -7.11
C VAL A 43 -1.56 0.91 -7.22
N ASN A 44 -1.53 0.39 -8.44
CA ASN A 44 -1.53 -1.05 -8.64
C ASN A 44 -0.31 -1.71 -8.00
N ALA A 45 0.86 -1.10 -8.14
CA ALA A 45 2.08 -1.63 -7.56
C ALA A 45 2.01 -1.65 -6.03
N ILE A 46 1.41 -0.64 -5.44
CA ILE A 46 1.22 -0.59 -4.00
C ILE A 46 0.27 -1.70 -3.57
N GLU A 47 -0.87 -1.84 -4.25
CA GLU A 47 -1.88 -2.83 -3.87
C GLU A 47 -1.38 -4.27 -4.02
N THR A 48 -0.50 -4.51 -4.98
CA THR A 48 0.07 -5.84 -5.20
C THR A 48 1.35 -6.06 -4.40
N GLU A 49 1.70 -5.10 -3.55
CA GLU A 49 2.86 -5.20 -2.65
C GLU A 49 4.18 -5.30 -3.40
N ARG A 50 4.24 -4.75 -4.60
CA ARG A 50 5.47 -4.69 -5.38
C ARG A 50 6.28 -3.43 -5.11
N TYR A 51 5.67 -2.46 -4.47
CA TYR A 51 6.27 -1.15 -4.25
C TYR A 51 5.77 -0.62 -2.92
N ASP A 52 6.71 -0.30 -2.05
CA ASP A 52 6.38 0.30 -0.77
C ASP A 52 6.34 1.82 -0.95
N PRO A 53 5.23 2.47 -0.60
CA PRO A 53 5.13 3.91 -0.79
C PRO A 53 6.11 4.64 0.11
N SER A 54 6.57 5.81 -0.34
CA SER A 54 7.38 6.68 0.51
C SER A 54 6.54 7.13 1.69
N LEU A 55 7.21 7.60 2.75
CA LEU A 55 6.49 8.08 3.92
C LEU A 55 5.50 9.19 3.57
N PRO A 56 5.86 10.21 2.78
CA PRO A 56 4.87 11.23 2.42
C PRO A 56 3.67 10.66 1.71
N LEU A 57 3.86 9.68 0.83
CA LEU A 57 2.74 9.06 0.13
C LEU A 57 1.91 8.22 1.08
N ALA A 58 2.54 7.48 1.98
CA ALA A 58 1.81 6.67 2.96
C ALA A 58 0.97 7.55 3.87
N LEU A 59 1.50 8.69 4.30
CA LEU A 59 0.74 9.63 5.12
C LEU A 59 -0.46 10.19 4.37
N LYS A 60 -0.29 10.45 3.08
CA LYS A 60 -1.37 10.95 2.25
C LYS A 60 -2.48 9.90 2.10
N ILE A 61 -2.09 8.65 1.92
CA ILE A 61 -3.04 7.54 1.86
C ILE A 61 -3.82 7.46 3.18
N GLY A 62 -3.13 7.59 4.30
CA GLY A 62 -3.78 7.58 5.60
C GLY A 62 -4.81 8.68 5.75
N LYS A 63 -4.49 9.88 5.28
CA LYS A 63 -5.42 11.00 5.34
C LYS A 63 -6.66 10.75 4.49
N ILE A 64 -6.47 10.21 3.29
CA ILE A 64 -7.57 9.96 2.38
C ILE A 64 -8.54 8.93 2.95
N PHE A 65 -8.01 7.87 3.54
CA PHE A 65 -8.85 6.83 4.13
C PHE A 65 -9.21 7.10 5.58
N ARG A 66 -8.66 8.17 6.18
CA ARG A 66 -8.93 8.55 7.57
C ARG A 66 -8.56 7.44 8.53
N LYS A 67 -7.42 6.83 8.30
CA LYS A 67 -6.90 5.77 9.15
C LYS A 67 -5.42 5.98 9.41
N PRO A 68 -4.91 5.55 10.56
CA PRO A 68 -3.48 5.63 10.81
C PRO A 68 -2.73 4.76 9.79
N VAL A 69 -1.52 5.18 9.45
CA VAL A 69 -0.68 4.44 8.51
C VAL A 69 -0.47 3.01 9.01
N GLU A 70 -0.30 2.81 10.32
CA GLU A 70 -0.07 1.49 10.87
C GLU A 70 -1.25 0.55 10.72
N GLU A 71 -2.46 1.07 10.52
CA GLU A 71 -3.62 0.23 10.27
C GLU A 71 -3.76 -0.15 8.81
N ILE A 72 -3.17 0.66 7.93
CA ILE A 72 -3.24 0.42 6.50
C ILE A 72 -2.07 -0.44 6.03
N PHE A 73 -0.88 -0.12 6.50
CA PHE A 73 0.35 -0.81 6.10
C PHE A 73 0.90 -1.61 7.28
N LYS A 74 1.13 -2.89 7.07
CA LYS A 74 1.63 -3.78 8.10
C LYS A 74 2.82 -4.56 7.55
N ALA A 75 3.82 -4.70 8.37
CA ALA A 75 4.99 -5.47 7.99
C ALA A 75 4.80 -6.97 8.31
#